data_94472dd968195012468e002524537950
#
_entry.id   94472dd968195012468e002524537950
#
_cell.length_a   1.000
_cell.length_b   1.000
_cell.length_c   1.000
_cell.angle_alpha   90.00
_cell.angle_beta   90.00
_cell.angle_gamma   90.00
#
_symmetry.space_group_name_H-M   'P 1'
#
loop_
_entity.id
_entity.type
_entity.pdbx_description
1 polymer ?
#
loop_
_entity_poly.entity_id
_entity_poly.type
_entity_poly.pdbx_seq_one_letter_code
_entity_poly.pdbx_strand_id
1 'polypeptide(L)'
;MACAASTISGVGAQSAPDAPAAAPTADNAVLLTVFLKHDQSRPLSELNAQLERQGFYKAFPPAGIEVVSWNVVMGIGQVVTLRLPASRLREVNRIFETTAWGAYRTEFYPTYDYKAIGLANHDKALQ
;
A
#
# COMPACT_ATOMS: atom_id res chain seq x y z
N MET A 1 -3.76 -33.13 -34.45
CA MET A 1 -3.63 -32.91 -34.22
C MET A 1 -3.38 -31.90 -33.44
N ALA A 2 -3.39 -31.62 -33.20
CA ALA A 2 -3.21 -30.93 -32.52
C ALA A 2 -3.28 -29.82 -31.92
N CYS A 3 -3.54 -29.88 -31.97
CA CYS A 3 -3.62 -29.05 -31.61
C CYS A 3 -3.75 -28.22 -30.81
N ALA A 4 -3.80 -28.51 -30.64
CA ALA A 4 -3.86 -27.88 -30.12
C ALA A 4 -3.75 -27.02 -29.40
N ALA A 5 -3.66 -27.28 -29.39
CA ALA A 5 -3.50 -26.64 -28.80
C ALA A 5 -3.49 -25.69 -28.23
N SER A 6 -3.55 -25.88 -28.33
CA SER A 6 -3.45 -25.16 -27.83
C SER A 6 -3.67 -24.38 -27.15
N THR A 7 -3.81 -24.63 -27.02
CA THR A 7 -3.89 -24.03 -26.35
C THR A 7 -3.84 -23.20 -25.65
N ILE A 8 -3.78 -23.45 -25.71
CA ILE A 8 -3.57 -22.85 -25.04
C ILE A 8 -3.57 -21.95 -24.60
N SER A 9 -3.71 -22.10 -24.80
CA SER A 9 -3.62 -21.39 -24.40
C SER A 9 -3.65 -20.58 -23.81
N GLY A 10 -3.59 -20.60 -23.96
CA GLY A 10 -3.44 -19.96 -23.41
C GLY A 10 -3.74 -19.35 -22.70
N VAL A 11 -4.02 -19.84 -22.93
CA VAL A 11 -4.23 -19.37 -22.31
C VAL A 11 -4.01 -18.70 -21.40
N GLY A 12 -4.00 -19.16 -21.54
CA GLY A 12 -3.79 -18.84 -20.30
C GLY A 12 -3.31 -17.72 -19.98
N ALA A 13 -2.81 -17.71 -20.59
CA ALA A 13 -2.26 -16.56 -20.42
C ALA A 13 -3.19 -15.56 -20.03
N GLN A 14 -4.26 -15.62 -20.45
CA GLN A 14 -5.04 -14.68 -20.09
C GLN A 14 -5.36 -14.61 -18.73
N SER A 15 -5.22 -15.57 -18.11
CA SER A 15 -5.49 -15.58 -16.72
C SER A 15 -4.56 -14.69 -15.95
N ALA A 16 -3.54 -14.25 -16.55
CA ALA A 16 -2.59 -13.43 -15.85
C ALA A 16 -3.18 -12.19 -15.21
N PRO A 17 -4.09 -11.46 -15.82
CA PRO A 17 -4.63 -10.29 -15.16
C PRO A 17 -5.39 -10.61 -13.91
N ASP A 18 -5.95 -11.80 -13.84
CA ASP A 18 -6.75 -12.18 -12.71
C ASP A 18 -6.01 -13.06 -11.74
N ALA A 19 -4.80 -13.42 -12.05
CA ALA A 19 -4.04 -14.23 -11.15
C ALA A 19 -3.83 -13.50 -9.84
N PRO A 20 -3.77 -14.23 -8.74
CA PRO A 20 -3.45 -13.60 -7.49
C PRO A 20 -2.14 -12.83 -7.60
N ALA A 21 -2.10 -11.69 -7.02
CA ALA A 21 -0.87 -10.93 -7.02
C ALA A 21 0.21 -11.76 -6.34
N ALA A 22 1.40 -11.71 -6.89
CA ALA A 22 2.51 -12.37 -6.30
C ALA A 22 2.78 -11.78 -4.92
N ALA A 23 3.23 -12.63 -4.01
CA ALA A 23 3.68 -12.15 -2.73
C ALA A 23 4.88 -11.23 -2.92
N PRO A 24 5.08 -10.24 -2.07
CA PRO A 24 6.26 -9.40 -2.16
C PRO A 24 7.54 -10.22 -1.99
N THR A 25 8.51 -9.95 -2.83
CA THR A 25 9.83 -10.56 -2.73
C THR A 25 10.86 -9.46 -2.74
N ALA A 26 12.12 -9.82 -2.54
CA ALA A 26 13.19 -8.84 -2.58
C ALA A 26 13.25 -8.10 -3.92
N ASP A 27 12.84 -8.76 -4.99
CA ASP A 27 12.97 -8.18 -6.33
C ASP A 27 11.77 -7.35 -6.76
N ASN A 28 10.58 -7.65 -6.25
CA ASN A 28 9.37 -6.96 -6.71
C ASN A 28 8.67 -6.15 -5.63
N ALA A 29 9.15 -6.22 -4.39
CA ALA A 29 8.52 -5.50 -3.31
C ALA A 29 8.98 -4.05 -3.28
N VAL A 30 8.03 -3.18 -3.08
CA VAL A 30 8.31 -1.77 -2.79
C VAL A 30 7.70 -1.42 -1.46
N LEU A 31 8.30 -0.47 -0.78
CA LEU A 31 7.67 0.12 0.39
C LEU A 31 6.95 1.39 -0.06
N LEU A 32 5.76 1.56 0.46
CA LEU A 32 4.96 2.75 0.18
C LEU A 32 4.57 3.38 1.50
N THR A 33 5.00 4.60 1.72
CA THR A 33 4.59 5.36 2.90
C THR A 33 3.44 6.25 2.51
N VAL A 34 2.33 6.10 3.21
CA VAL A 34 1.11 6.86 2.94
C VAL A 34 0.81 7.73 4.15
N PHE A 35 0.68 9.03 3.90
CA PHE A 35 0.25 9.97 4.93
C PHE A 35 -1.24 10.19 4.78
N LEU A 36 -1.96 9.94 5.87
CA LEU A 36 -3.41 10.16 5.95
C LEU A 36 -3.60 11.37 6.84
N LYS A 37 -3.56 12.54 6.23
CA LYS A 37 -3.57 13.80 6.99
C LYS A 37 -5.00 14.19 7.33
N HIS A 38 -5.23 14.52 8.59
CA HIS A 38 -6.56 14.91 9.05
C HIS A 38 -6.97 16.23 8.43
N ASP A 39 -8.24 16.34 8.07
CA ASP A 39 -8.86 17.61 7.77
C ASP A 39 -9.21 18.28 9.10
N GLN A 40 -8.35 19.19 9.53
CA GLN A 40 -8.50 19.81 10.84
C GLN A 40 -9.63 20.84 10.91
N SER A 41 -10.33 21.09 9.81
CA SER A 41 -11.51 21.94 9.82
C SER A 41 -12.72 21.21 10.38
N ARG A 42 -12.60 19.90 10.64
CA ARG A 42 -13.69 19.06 11.09
C ARG A 42 -13.27 18.26 12.32
N PRO A 43 -14.19 18.02 13.27
CA PRO A 43 -13.85 17.20 14.42
C PRO A 43 -13.51 15.76 14.00
N LEU A 44 -12.65 15.13 14.78
CA LEU A 44 -12.22 13.76 14.49
C LEU A 44 -13.40 12.78 14.43
N SER A 45 -14.41 13.01 15.26
CA SER A 45 -15.59 12.14 15.26
C SER A 45 -16.32 12.17 13.91
N GLU A 46 -16.35 13.31 13.23
CA GLU A 46 -16.94 13.39 11.91
C GLU A 46 -16.10 12.68 10.87
N LEU A 47 -14.77 12.81 10.96
CA LEU A 47 -13.88 12.11 10.04
C LEU A 47 -14.02 10.61 10.19
N ASN A 48 -14.08 10.13 11.43
CA ASN A 48 -14.23 8.70 11.69
C ASN A 48 -15.57 8.18 11.20
N ALA A 49 -16.64 8.94 11.40
CA ALA A 49 -17.95 8.55 10.90
C ALA A 49 -17.97 8.48 9.37
N GLN A 50 -17.29 9.39 8.72
CA GLN A 50 -17.19 9.39 7.26
C GLN A 50 -16.42 8.18 6.77
N LEU A 51 -15.29 7.86 7.40
CA LEU A 51 -14.51 6.68 7.03
C LEU A 51 -15.33 5.41 7.17
N GLU A 52 -16.12 5.32 8.23
CA GLU A 52 -16.97 4.17 8.46
C GLU A 52 -18.04 4.06 7.37
N ARG A 53 -18.69 5.15 7.03
CA ARG A 53 -19.69 5.14 5.97
C ARG A 53 -19.09 4.78 4.62
N GLN A 54 -17.87 5.18 4.36
CA GLN A 54 -17.19 4.90 3.10
C GLN A 54 -16.56 3.52 3.07
N GLY A 55 -16.58 2.79 4.17
CA GLY A 55 -16.05 1.43 4.25
C GLY A 55 -14.54 1.33 4.25
N PHE A 56 -13.85 2.34 4.76
CA PHE A 56 -12.40 2.36 4.75
C PHE A 56 -11.81 1.13 5.44
N TYR A 57 -12.23 0.84 6.66
CA TYR A 57 -11.65 -0.26 7.42
C TYR A 57 -12.06 -1.64 6.90
N LYS A 58 -13.09 -1.71 6.07
CA LYS A 58 -13.41 -2.96 5.38
C LYS A 58 -12.49 -3.20 4.19
N ALA A 59 -12.08 -2.14 3.53
CA ALA A 59 -11.29 -2.22 2.32
C ALA A 59 -9.78 -2.18 2.59
N PHE A 60 -9.38 -1.55 3.66
CA PHE A 60 -7.95 -1.36 3.95
C PHE A 60 -7.58 -1.98 5.31
N PRO A 61 -6.50 -2.77 5.37
CA PRO A 61 -5.60 -3.11 4.28
C PRO A 61 -6.17 -4.22 3.39
N PRO A 62 -5.90 -4.19 2.09
CA PRO A 62 -6.34 -5.26 1.22
C PRO A 62 -5.56 -6.55 1.48
N ALA A 63 -6.20 -7.67 1.20
CA ALA A 63 -5.59 -8.96 1.45
C ALA A 63 -4.27 -9.11 0.69
N GLY A 64 -3.28 -9.69 1.33
CA GLY A 64 -2.01 -9.97 0.70
C GLY A 64 -1.01 -8.82 0.69
N ILE A 65 -1.38 -7.67 1.22
CA ILE A 65 -0.45 -6.54 1.34
C ILE A 65 -0.04 -6.42 2.80
N GLU A 66 1.26 -6.39 3.02
CA GLU A 66 1.79 -6.32 4.37
C GLU A 66 1.75 -4.89 4.88
N VAL A 67 1.19 -4.71 6.09
CA VAL A 67 1.29 -3.44 6.79
C VAL A 67 2.55 -3.49 7.65
N VAL A 68 3.56 -2.75 7.24
CA VAL A 68 4.83 -2.72 7.97
C VAL A 68 4.67 -1.90 9.25
N SER A 69 3.98 -0.77 9.16
CA SER A 69 3.71 0.06 10.32
C SER A 69 2.47 0.91 10.07
N TRP A 70 1.81 1.29 11.14
CA TRP A 70 0.61 2.13 11.06
C TRP A 70 0.59 2.95 12.34
N ASN A 71 0.95 4.21 12.25
CA ASN A 71 1.15 5.05 13.41
C ASN A 71 0.30 6.30 13.32
N VAL A 72 -0.06 6.82 14.48
CA VAL A 72 -0.63 8.17 14.58
C VAL A 72 0.52 9.13 14.83
N VAL A 73 0.61 10.15 14.01
CA VAL A 73 1.56 11.25 14.21
C VAL A 73 0.74 12.44 14.68
N MET A 74 0.94 12.83 15.93
CA MET A 74 0.11 13.88 16.54
C MET A 74 0.17 15.15 15.72
N GLY A 75 -0.98 15.75 15.49
CA GLY A 75 -1.08 17.01 14.74
C GLY A 75 -1.10 16.82 13.22
N ILE A 76 -0.76 15.63 12.72
CA ILE A 76 -0.78 15.38 11.28
C ILE A 76 -1.90 14.42 10.92
N GLY A 77 -1.91 13.26 11.55
CA GLY A 77 -2.85 12.21 11.20
C GLY A 77 -2.20 10.86 11.34
N GLN A 78 -2.38 10.00 10.34
CA GLN A 78 -1.82 8.66 10.37
C GLN A 78 -0.76 8.51 9.29
N VAL A 79 0.22 7.68 9.58
CA VAL A 79 1.26 7.31 8.61
C VAL A 79 1.32 5.80 8.54
N VAL A 80 1.08 5.26 7.37
CA VAL A 80 1.07 3.83 7.13
C VAL A 80 2.20 3.50 6.17
N THR A 81 2.98 2.48 6.50
CA THR A 81 3.98 1.97 5.56
C THR A 81 3.56 0.57 5.14
N LEU A 82 3.48 0.36 3.85
CA LEU A 82 3.05 -0.90 3.25
C LEU A 82 4.20 -1.52 2.49
N ARG A 83 4.22 -2.85 2.44
CA ARG A 83 5.11 -3.59 1.55
C ARG A 83 4.22 -4.32 0.55
N LEU A 84 4.45 -4.06 -0.73
CA LEU A 84 3.59 -4.61 -1.77
C LEU A 84 4.36 -4.75 -3.07
N PRO A 85 3.94 -5.65 -3.97
CA PRO A 85 4.50 -5.65 -5.31
C PRO A 85 4.02 -4.40 -6.05
N ALA A 86 4.89 -3.85 -6.88
CA ALA A 86 4.57 -2.63 -7.62
C ALA A 86 3.31 -2.78 -8.46
N SER A 87 3.00 -3.99 -8.89
CA SER A 87 1.79 -4.25 -9.69
C SER A 87 0.49 -3.96 -8.94
N ARG A 88 0.54 -3.83 -7.62
CA ARG A 88 -0.65 -3.56 -6.82
C ARG A 88 -0.75 -2.10 -6.34
N LEU A 89 0.13 -1.23 -6.82
CA LEU A 89 0.08 0.18 -6.43
C LEU A 89 -1.25 0.83 -6.78
N ARG A 90 -1.76 0.52 -7.98
CA ARG A 90 -3.03 1.10 -8.41
C ARG A 90 -4.17 0.67 -7.50
N GLU A 91 -4.18 -0.57 -7.09
CA GLU A 91 -5.21 -1.09 -6.19
C GLU A 91 -5.23 -0.31 -4.87
N VAL A 92 -4.06 -0.11 -4.28
CA VAL A 92 -3.95 0.62 -3.03
C VAL A 92 -4.42 2.07 -3.20
N ASN A 93 -3.97 2.73 -4.26
CA ASN A 93 -4.39 4.09 -4.52
C ASN A 93 -5.90 4.21 -4.67
N ARG A 94 -6.52 3.25 -5.39
CA ARG A 94 -7.97 3.29 -5.59
C ARG A 94 -8.72 3.09 -4.28
N ILE A 95 -8.21 2.28 -3.38
CA ILE A 95 -8.84 2.11 -2.08
C ILE A 95 -8.90 3.44 -1.34
N PHE A 96 -7.79 4.18 -1.32
CA PHE A 96 -7.79 5.48 -0.66
C PHE A 96 -8.69 6.49 -1.37
N GLU A 97 -8.69 6.46 -2.70
CA GLU A 97 -9.54 7.36 -3.46
C GLU A 97 -11.03 7.14 -3.22
N THR A 98 -11.42 5.89 -2.98
CA THR A 98 -12.84 5.57 -2.83
C THR A 98 -13.31 5.51 -1.38
N THR A 99 -12.43 5.24 -0.43
CA THR A 99 -12.85 5.01 0.95
C THR A 99 -12.29 6.01 1.96
N ALA A 100 -11.24 6.75 1.60
CA ALA A 100 -10.66 7.75 2.50
C ALA A 100 -10.76 9.17 1.96
N TRP A 101 -11.30 9.33 0.76
CA TRP A 101 -11.40 10.64 0.14
C TRP A 101 -12.36 11.53 0.92
N GLY A 102 -11.94 12.75 1.12
CA GLY A 102 -12.76 13.70 1.87
C GLY A 102 -12.56 13.65 3.37
N ALA A 103 -12.20 12.48 3.91
CA ALA A 103 -11.87 12.37 5.33
C ALA A 103 -10.40 12.64 5.57
N TYR A 104 -9.55 12.18 4.66
CA TYR A 104 -8.11 12.40 4.75
C TYR A 104 -7.59 13.08 3.50
N ARG A 105 -6.53 13.85 3.68
CA ARG A 105 -5.68 14.29 2.58
C ARG A 105 -4.53 13.30 2.52
N THR A 106 -4.36 12.66 1.37
CA THR A 106 -3.41 11.57 1.24
C THR A 106 -2.17 12.00 0.47
N GLU A 107 -1.01 11.51 0.91
CA GLU A 107 0.26 11.68 0.19
C GLU A 107 0.93 10.32 0.15
N PHE A 108 1.55 10.01 -0.97
CA PHE A 108 2.14 8.69 -1.21
C PHE A 108 3.60 8.85 -1.57
N TYR A 109 4.46 8.12 -0.88
CA TYR A 109 5.90 8.24 -1.09
C TYR A 109 6.53 6.86 -1.21
N PRO A 110 7.15 6.55 -2.37
CA PRO A 110 7.98 5.36 -2.45
C PRO A 110 9.09 5.46 -1.41
N THR A 111 9.36 4.37 -0.76
CA THR A 111 10.24 4.35 0.41
C THR A 111 11.16 3.14 0.29
N TYR A 112 12.37 3.25 0.81
CA TYR A 112 13.21 2.08 0.97
C TYR A 112 13.94 2.15 2.31
N ASP A 113 14.28 0.97 2.82
CA ASP A 113 14.89 0.85 4.12
C ASP A 113 16.37 1.21 4.03
N TYR A 114 16.79 2.17 4.82
CA TYR A 114 18.17 2.62 4.87
C TYR A 114 18.83 2.30 6.21
N LYS A 115 18.11 1.61 7.10
CA LYS A 115 18.57 1.45 8.48
C LYS A 115 19.94 0.76 8.56
N ALA A 116 20.09 -0.34 7.86
CA ALA A 116 21.37 -1.09 7.93
C ALA A 116 22.52 -0.26 7.39
N ILE A 117 22.31 0.43 6.29
CA ILE A 117 23.34 1.28 5.69
C ILE A 117 23.64 2.46 6.59
N GLY A 118 22.59 3.10 7.10
CA GLY A 118 22.78 4.26 7.97
C GLY A 118 23.53 3.93 9.24
N LEU A 119 23.20 2.81 9.88
CA LEU A 119 23.89 2.40 11.10
C LEU A 119 25.34 1.99 10.82
N ALA A 120 25.59 1.34 9.68
CA ALA A 120 26.96 1.00 9.31
C ALA A 120 27.79 2.27 9.07
N ASN A 121 27.21 3.26 8.43
CA ASN A 121 27.90 4.54 8.24
C ASN A 121 28.18 5.24 9.56
N HIS A 122 27.24 5.17 10.49
CA HIS A 122 27.43 5.74 11.83
C HIS A 122 28.60 5.04 12.52
N ASP A 123 28.62 3.72 12.54
CA ASP A 123 29.69 2.96 13.19
C ASP A 123 31.04 3.29 12.57
N LYS A 124 31.08 3.40 11.24
CA LYS A 124 32.32 3.71 10.56
C LYS A 124 32.81 5.12 10.91
N ALA A 125 31.93 6.06 11.09
CA ALA A 125 32.30 7.43 11.43
C ALA A 125 32.87 7.55 12.83
N LEU A 126 32.60 6.60 13.71
CA LEU A 126 33.13 6.60 15.07
C LEU A 126 34.52 5.97 15.20
N GLN A 127 35.06 5.41 14.13
CA GLN A 127 36.39 4.77 14.17
C GLN A 127 37.53 5.77 14.05
#